data_f3ed7b08b1f8bf9b254197d677ce40cd
#
_entry.id   f3ed7b08b1f8bf9b254197d677ce40cd
#
_cell.length_a   1.000
_cell.length_b   1.000
_cell.length_c   1.000
_cell.angle_alpha   90.00
_cell.angle_beta   90.00
_cell.angle_gamma   90.00
#
_symmetry.space_group_name_H-M   'P 1'
#
loop_
_entity.id
_entity.type
_entity.pdbx_description
1 polymer ?
#
loop_
_entity_poly.entity_id
_entity_poly.type
_entity_poly.pdbx_seq_one_letter_code
_entity_poly.pdbx_strand_id
1 'polypeptide(L)'
;MGVELYKHNKVAYEKVEKMFEKENRVAVVHPTGSGKSFISLKWLYDNRDKKCLFLAPTLAIRDQLIRHIKSSGLELSDFKNLEFAIYPNFASITDEFLEQHHYDCVVLDEFHRCGATEWSKGINKLLNHNPNIKVLGVSATPIRYLD
;
A
#
# COMPACT_ATOMS: atom_id res chain seq x y z
N MET A 1 8.89 -1.97 19.94
CA MET A 1 8.48 -0.57 19.71
C MET A 1 7.88 -0.48 18.31
N GLY A 2 6.69 0.05 18.19
CA GLY A 2 6.01 0.15 16.91
C GLY A 2 5.95 1.59 16.41
N VAL A 3 5.22 1.79 15.33
CA VAL A 3 4.95 3.13 14.77
C VAL A 3 3.84 3.77 15.60
N GLU A 4 4.11 4.97 16.09
CA GLU A 4 3.10 5.73 16.82
C GLU A 4 2.30 6.59 15.86
N LEU A 5 0.99 6.66 16.10
CA LEU A 5 0.07 7.45 15.28
C LEU A 5 -0.55 8.55 16.13
N TYR A 6 -0.82 9.69 15.51
CA TYR A 6 -1.65 10.71 16.16
C TYR A 6 -3.04 10.11 16.40
N LYS A 7 -3.75 10.68 17.39
CA LYS A 7 -5.04 10.12 17.84
C LYS A 7 -6.02 9.82 16.70
N HIS A 8 -6.19 10.76 15.77
CA HIS A 8 -7.13 10.58 14.65
C HIS A 8 -6.64 9.52 13.66
N ASN A 9 -5.32 9.37 13.48
CA ASN A 9 -4.76 8.34 12.63
C ASN A 9 -4.91 6.96 13.29
N LYS A 10 -4.81 6.92 14.60
CA LYS A 10 -4.97 5.69 15.36
C LYS A 10 -6.39 5.15 15.23
N VAL A 11 -7.40 6.02 15.31
CA VAL A 11 -8.79 5.63 15.13
C VAL A 11 -9.02 5.10 13.70
N ALA A 12 -8.47 5.80 12.71
CA ALA A 12 -8.58 5.35 11.31
C ALA A 12 -7.92 4.00 11.11
N TYR A 13 -6.75 3.80 11.71
CA TYR A 13 -6.03 2.54 11.58
C TYR A 13 -6.77 1.38 12.23
N GLU A 14 -7.38 1.60 13.39
CA GLU A 14 -8.18 0.58 14.06
C GLU A 14 -9.37 0.15 13.18
N LYS A 15 -9.97 1.09 12.47
CA LYS A 15 -11.05 0.77 11.51
C LYS A 15 -10.52 -0.10 10.37
N VAL A 16 -9.33 0.21 9.87
CA VAL A 16 -8.68 -0.58 8.83
C VAL A 16 -8.47 -2.02 9.30
N GLU A 17 -7.95 -2.19 10.50
CA GLU A 17 -7.72 -3.52 11.07
C GLU A 17 -9.02 -4.32 11.17
N LYS A 18 -10.10 -3.67 11.62
CA LYS A 18 -11.40 -4.33 11.72
C LYS A 18 -11.94 -4.73 10.35
N MET A 19 -11.74 -3.90 9.34
CA MET A 19 -12.20 -4.21 7.99
C MET A 19 -11.44 -5.41 7.42
N PHE A 20 -10.15 -5.54 7.71
CA PHE A 20 -9.35 -6.68 7.24
C PHE A 20 -9.75 -8.00 7.92
N GLU A 21 -10.46 -7.96 9.04
CA GLU A 21 -11.00 -9.18 9.64
C GLU A 21 -12.07 -9.83 8.76
N LYS A 22 -12.74 -9.03 7.92
CA LYS A 22 -13.85 -9.49 7.08
C LYS A 22 -13.53 -9.47 5.60
N GLU A 23 -12.65 -8.58 5.16
CA GLU A 23 -12.34 -8.34 3.77
C GLU A 23 -10.84 -8.40 3.53
N ASN A 24 -10.44 -8.88 2.36
CA ASN A 24 -9.03 -8.86 1.96
C ASN A 24 -8.64 -7.55 1.27
N ARG A 25 -9.59 -6.72 0.88
CA ARG A 25 -9.36 -5.47 0.18
C ARG A 25 -10.04 -4.33 0.92
N VAL A 26 -9.22 -3.38 1.38
CA VAL A 26 -9.70 -2.24 2.17
C VAL A 26 -9.18 -0.96 1.54
N ALA A 27 -10.04 0.03 1.41
CA ALA A 27 -9.67 1.34 0.89
C ALA A 27 -9.89 2.40 1.96
N VAL A 28 -8.94 3.33 2.07
CA VAL A 28 -8.98 4.42 3.03
C VAL A 28 -8.79 5.74 2.30
N VAL A 29 -9.70 6.68 2.56
CA VAL A 29 -9.54 8.06 2.11
C VAL A 29 -9.25 8.90 3.35
N HIS A 30 -8.09 9.55 3.37
CA HIS A 30 -7.66 10.37 4.48
C HIS A 30 -7.43 11.79 3.99
N PRO A 31 -7.97 12.81 4.67
CA PRO A 31 -7.91 14.19 4.17
C PRO A 31 -6.51 14.78 4.16
N THR A 32 -5.57 14.24 4.93
CA THR A 32 -4.19 14.73 4.96
C THR A 32 -3.23 13.69 4.41
N GLY A 33 -2.28 14.16 3.58
CA GLY A 33 -1.28 13.26 3.00
C GLY A 33 -0.39 12.60 4.04
N SER A 34 -0.04 13.32 5.10
CA SER A 34 0.80 12.76 6.17
C SER A 34 0.09 11.64 6.92
N GLY A 35 -1.22 11.80 7.21
CA GLY A 35 -2.00 10.76 7.86
C GLY A 35 -2.08 9.50 7.02
N LYS A 36 -2.29 9.67 5.71
CA LYS A 36 -2.31 8.56 4.76
C LYS A 36 -0.99 7.78 4.80
N SER A 37 0.13 8.49 4.77
CA SER A 37 1.46 7.87 4.78
C SER A 37 1.72 7.10 6.07
N PHE A 38 1.29 7.64 7.20
CA PHE A 38 1.47 6.96 8.48
C PHE A 38 0.62 5.72 8.60
N ILE A 39 -0.59 5.72 8.05
CA ILE A 39 -1.45 4.53 8.01
C ILE A 39 -0.77 3.42 7.19
N SER A 40 -0.26 3.77 6.01
CA SER A 40 0.48 2.83 5.17
C SER A 40 1.70 2.27 5.89
N LEU A 41 2.48 3.15 6.52
CA LEU A 41 3.69 2.75 7.24
C LEU A 41 3.37 1.80 8.38
N LYS A 42 2.37 2.13 9.17
CA LYS A 42 1.97 1.29 10.32
C LYS A 42 1.52 -0.09 9.85
N TRP A 43 0.73 -0.15 8.78
CA TRP A 43 0.25 -1.42 8.24
C TRP A 43 1.40 -2.28 7.70
N LEU A 44 2.33 -1.67 6.98
CA LEU A 44 3.51 -2.37 6.48
C LEU A 44 4.39 -2.86 7.62
N TYR A 45 4.55 -2.04 8.66
CA TYR A 45 5.34 -2.42 9.83
C TYR A 45 4.71 -3.61 10.55
N ASP A 46 3.40 -3.59 10.74
CA ASP A 46 2.69 -4.68 11.41
C ASP A 46 2.72 -5.97 10.59
N ASN A 47 2.93 -5.87 9.29
CA ASN A 47 3.02 -7.02 8.38
C ASN A 47 4.45 -7.24 7.86
N ARG A 48 5.46 -6.73 8.54
CA ARG A 48 6.85 -6.77 8.06
C ARG A 48 7.45 -8.17 7.93
N ASP A 49 6.84 -9.15 8.58
CA ASP A 49 7.21 -10.56 8.45
C ASP A 49 6.68 -11.21 7.18
N LYS A 50 5.78 -10.52 6.49
CA LYS A 50 5.18 -10.99 5.24
C LYS A 50 5.80 -10.28 4.06
N LYS A 51 5.69 -10.89 2.87
CA LYS A 51 6.17 -10.24 1.67
C LYS A 51 5.18 -9.18 1.23
N CYS A 52 5.60 -7.92 1.29
CA CYS A 52 4.77 -6.76 1.01
C CYS A 52 5.27 -6.01 -0.21
N LEU A 53 4.34 -5.45 -0.96
CA LEU A 53 4.62 -4.59 -2.12
C LEU A 53 3.97 -3.23 -1.89
N PHE A 54 4.74 -2.16 -2.09
CA PHE A 54 4.23 -0.80 -2.05
C PHE A 54 4.23 -0.25 -3.48
N LEU A 55 3.05 0.03 -4.01
CA LEU A 55 2.88 0.60 -5.35
C LEU A 55 2.51 2.07 -5.24
N ALA A 56 3.26 2.91 -5.93
CA ALA A 56 3.06 4.35 -5.97
C ALA A 56 2.98 4.84 -7.41
N PRO A 57 2.33 5.99 -7.67
CA PRO A 57 2.28 6.52 -9.03
C PRO A 57 3.63 7.04 -9.53
N THR A 58 4.48 7.54 -8.64
CA THR A 58 5.78 8.12 -9.01
C THR A 58 6.86 7.73 -8.01
N LEU A 59 8.12 7.86 -8.45
CA LEU A 59 9.26 7.66 -7.56
C LEU A 59 9.28 8.66 -6.40
N ALA A 60 8.82 9.88 -6.63
CA ALA A 60 8.77 10.90 -5.59
C ALA A 60 7.87 10.47 -4.43
N ILE A 61 6.73 9.86 -4.73
CA ILE A 61 5.80 9.37 -3.71
C ILE A 61 6.40 8.17 -2.97
N ARG A 62 7.09 7.28 -3.69
CA ARG A 62 7.84 6.18 -3.06
C ARG A 62 8.87 6.73 -2.08
N ASP A 63 9.63 7.73 -2.50
CA ASP A 63 10.67 8.32 -1.66
C ASP A 63 10.09 9.03 -0.45
N GLN A 64 8.88 9.56 -0.57
CA GLN A 64 8.17 10.15 0.56
C GLN A 64 7.91 9.11 1.65
N LEU A 65 7.49 7.91 1.30
CA LEU A 65 7.30 6.84 2.28
C LEU A 65 8.63 6.48 2.95
N ILE A 66 9.71 6.40 2.17
CA ILE A 66 11.03 6.10 2.71
C ILE A 66 11.46 7.17 3.73
N ARG A 67 11.20 8.45 3.44
CA ARG A 67 11.48 9.52 4.40
C ARG A 67 10.64 9.38 5.67
N HIS A 68 9.39 8.98 5.54
CA HIS A 68 8.53 8.73 6.71
C HIS A 68 9.03 7.58 7.56
N ILE A 69 9.55 6.53 6.93
CA ILE A 69 10.17 5.40 7.66
C ILE A 69 11.31 5.93 8.52
N LYS A 70 12.20 6.72 7.92
CA LYS A 70 13.38 7.26 8.63
C LYS A 70 12.98 8.24 9.73
N SER A 71 12.01 9.11 9.46
CA SER A 71 11.56 10.10 10.46
C SER A 71 10.83 9.46 11.64
N SER A 72 10.36 8.24 11.48
CA SER A 72 9.71 7.49 12.55
C SER A 72 10.71 6.72 13.42
N GLY A 73 12.00 6.88 13.17
CA GLY A 73 13.04 6.16 13.92
C GLY A 73 13.27 4.74 13.44
N LEU A 74 12.71 4.38 12.31
CA LEU A 74 12.88 3.06 11.71
C LEU A 74 13.86 3.13 10.56
N GLU A 75 14.32 1.98 10.12
CA GLU A 75 15.22 1.84 8.98
C GLU A 75 14.62 0.91 7.95
N LEU A 76 15.08 1.02 6.69
CA LEU A 76 14.62 0.12 5.64
C LEU A 76 14.91 -1.34 5.96
N SER A 77 15.96 -1.61 6.74
CA SER A 77 16.29 -2.96 7.18
C SER A 77 15.22 -3.58 8.08
N ASP A 78 14.37 -2.76 8.71
CA ASP A 78 13.23 -3.25 9.48
C ASP A 78 12.14 -3.84 8.58
N PHE A 79 12.21 -3.55 7.27
CA PHE A 79 11.24 -4.00 6.27
C PHE A 79 11.92 -4.87 5.23
N LYS A 80 12.54 -5.95 5.65
CA LYS A 80 13.33 -6.83 4.76
C LYS A 80 12.54 -7.39 3.58
N ASN A 81 11.25 -7.60 3.79
CA ASN A 81 10.39 -8.23 2.79
C ASN A 81 9.53 -7.22 2.02
N LEU A 82 9.82 -5.93 2.17
CA LEU A 82 9.10 -4.88 1.46
C LEU A 82 9.79 -4.55 0.15
N GLU A 83 9.01 -4.57 -0.92
CA GLU A 83 9.46 -4.16 -2.25
C GLU A 83 8.66 -2.94 -2.70
N PHE A 84 9.28 -2.13 -3.54
CA PHE A 84 8.68 -0.90 -4.07
C PHE A 84 8.57 -0.99 -5.58
N ALA A 85 7.46 -0.49 -6.13
CA ALA A 85 7.28 -0.36 -7.57
C ALA A 85 6.42 0.85 -7.87
N ILE A 86 6.44 1.31 -9.10
CA ILE A 86 5.54 2.37 -9.56
C ILE A 86 4.57 1.80 -10.58
N TYR A 87 3.35 2.34 -10.62
CA TYR A 87 2.30 1.82 -11.48
C TYR A 87 2.71 1.68 -12.95
N PRO A 88 3.39 2.66 -13.57
CA PRO A 88 3.77 2.51 -14.97
C PRO A 88 4.66 1.29 -15.25
N ASN A 89 5.59 1.00 -14.34
CA ASN A 89 6.47 -0.16 -14.48
C ASN A 89 5.73 -1.47 -14.21
N PHE A 90 4.82 -1.44 -13.25
CA PHE A 90 4.06 -2.63 -12.87
C PHE A 90 3.03 -3.02 -13.93
N ALA A 91 2.63 -2.07 -14.78
CA ALA A 91 1.67 -2.35 -15.86
C ALA A 91 2.17 -3.40 -16.84
N SER A 92 3.50 -3.57 -16.96
CA SER A 92 4.10 -4.56 -17.85
C SER A 92 4.56 -5.82 -17.12
N ILE A 93 4.10 -6.05 -15.88
CA ILE A 93 4.47 -7.22 -15.11
C ILE A 93 4.05 -8.50 -15.84
N THR A 94 4.88 -9.54 -15.76
CA THR A 94 4.59 -10.81 -16.41
C THR A 94 4.06 -11.83 -15.42
N ASP A 95 3.39 -12.84 -15.95
CA ASP A 95 2.90 -13.95 -15.14
C ASP A 95 4.05 -14.71 -14.52
N GLU A 96 5.16 -14.89 -15.25
CA GLU A 96 6.36 -15.55 -14.74
C GLU A 96 6.94 -14.83 -13.54
N PHE A 97 6.96 -13.49 -13.58
CA PHE A 97 7.43 -12.71 -12.45
C PHE A 97 6.56 -12.95 -11.22
N LEU A 98 5.24 -12.95 -11.40
CA LEU A 98 4.31 -13.14 -10.30
C LEU A 98 4.34 -14.56 -9.74
N GLU A 99 4.68 -15.56 -10.55
CA GLU A 99 4.90 -16.91 -10.07
C GLU A 99 6.12 -17.02 -9.16
N GLN A 100 7.16 -16.23 -9.44
CA GLN A 100 8.39 -16.20 -8.66
C GLN A 100 8.32 -15.28 -7.45
N HIS A 101 7.45 -14.29 -7.48
CA HIS A 101 7.32 -13.27 -6.43
C HIS A 101 5.89 -13.27 -5.88
N HIS A 102 5.68 -14.09 -4.89
CA HIS A 102 4.37 -14.21 -4.24
C HIS A 102 4.23 -13.15 -3.15
N TYR A 103 3.38 -12.17 -3.36
CA TYR A 103 3.14 -11.12 -2.38
C TYR A 103 1.96 -11.48 -1.48
N ASP A 104 2.12 -11.27 -0.19
CA ASP A 104 1.06 -11.48 0.81
C ASP A 104 0.23 -10.23 1.03
N CYS A 105 0.86 -9.06 0.88
CA CYS A 105 0.24 -7.77 1.14
C CYS A 105 0.67 -6.77 0.08
N VAL A 106 -0.23 -5.87 -0.30
CA VAL A 106 0.12 -4.76 -1.20
C VAL A 106 -0.55 -3.48 -0.72
N VAL A 107 0.19 -2.38 -0.75
CA VAL A 107 -0.35 -1.03 -0.55
C VAL A 107 -0.43 -0.37 -1.93
N LEU A 108 -1.61 0.15 -2.24
CA LEU A 108 -1.84 0.93 -3.45
C LEU A 108 -1.95 2.40 -3.05
N ASP A 109 -0.85 3.14 -3.13
CA ASP A 109 -0.85 4.57 -2.80
C ASP A 109 -1.49 5.34 -3.94
N GLU A 110 -2.30 6.34 -3.58
CA GLU A 110 -3.12 7.06 -4.54
C GLU A 110 -3.96 6.09 -5.38
N PHE A 111 -4.62 5.13 -4.70
CA PHE A 111 -5.30 4.00 -5.35
C PHE A 111 -6.34 4.43 -6.38
N HIS A 112 -6.87 5.63 -6.28
CA HIS A 112 -7.81 6.16 -7.26
C HIS A 112 -7.21 6.21 -8.67
N ARG A 113 -5.88 6.30 -8.79
CA ARG A 113 -5.21 6.30 -10.10
C ARG A 113 -5.13 4.91 -10.72
N CYS A 114 -5.41 3.87 -9.94
CA CYS A 114 -5.44 2.50 -10.44
C CYS A 114 -6.58 2.26 -11.43
N GLY A 115 -7.55 3.17 -11.50
CA GLY A 115 -8.61 3.12 -12.49
C GLY A 115 -8.15 3.42 -13.91
N ALA A 116 -6.97 3.99 -14.08
CA ALA A 116 -6.40 4.20 -15.41
C ALA A 116 -6.18 2.84 -16.08
N THR A 117 -6.64 2.70 -17.33
CA THR A 117 -6.65 1.42 -18.02
C THR A 117 -5.28 0.74 -18.06
N GLU A 118 -4.22 1.52 -18.29
CA GLU A 118 -2.88 0.97 -18.38
C GLU A 118 -2.36 0.44 -17.05
N TRP A 119 -2.67 1.13 -15.97
CA TRP A 119 -2.16 0.75 -14.64
C TRP A 119 -2.93 -0.41 -14.05
N SER A 120 -4.23 -0.50 -14.34
CA SER A 120 -5.07 -1.57 -13.79
C SER A 120 -4.67 -2.96 -14.29
N LYS A 121 -4.03 -3.05 -15.45
CA LYS A 121 -3.62 -4.34 -16.00
C LYS A 121 -2.68 -5.11 -15.09
N GLY A 122 -1.64 -4.45 -14.59
CA GLY A 122 -0.68 -5.09 -13.69
C GLY A 122 -1.31 -5.48 -12.37
N ILE A 123 -2.16 -4.61 -11.83
CA ILE A 123 -2.85 -4.87 -10.58
C ILE A 123 -3.81 -6.04 -10.72
N ASN A 124 -4.55 -6.10 -11.82
CA ASN A 124 -5.46 -7.22 -12.08
C ASN A 124 -4.71 -8.54 -12.19
N LYS A 125 -3.54 -8.55 -12.83
CA LYS A 125 -2.71 -9.75 -12.87
C LYS A 125 -2.29 -10.18 -11.49
N LEU A 126 -1.84 -9.25 -10.66
CA LEU A 126 -1.44 -9.52 -9.28
C LEU A 126 -2.58 -10.16 -8.49
N LEU A 127 -3.76 -9.57 -8.58
CA LEU A 127 -4.93 -10.06 -7.85
C LEU A 127 -5.40 -11.42 -8.36
N ASN A 128 -5.26 -11.68 -9.66
CA ASN A 128 -5.62 -12.97 -10.24
C ASN A 128 -4.66 -14.08 -9.84
N HIS A 129 -3.36 -13.74 -9.71
CA HIS A 129 -2.35 -14.70 -9.26
C HIS A 129 -2.47 -15.03 -7.78
N ASN A 130 -2.95 -14.07 -6.98
CA ASN A 130 -3.10 -14.28 -5.55
C ASN A 130 -4.42 -13.68 -5.07
N PRO A 131 -5.54 -14.42 -5.23
CA PRO A 131 -6.86 -13.90 -4.85
C PRO A 131 -7.00 -13.60 -3.35
N ASN A 132 -6.13 -14.19 -2.52
CA ASN A 132 -6.17 -13.99 -1.07
C ASN A 132 -5.24 -12.89 -0.58
N ILE A 133 -4.57 -12.18 -1.48
CA ILE A 133 -3.67 -11.09 -1.11
C ILE A 133 -4.45 -10.00 -0.37
N LYS A 134 -3.84 -9.45 0.67
CA LYS A 134 -4.43 -8.32 1.38
C LYS A 134 -4.03 -7.02 0.69
N VAL A 135 -5.01 -6.21 0.37
CA VAL A 135 -4.82 -4.95 -0.37
C VAL A 135 -5.28 -3.79 0.49
N LEU A 136 -4.36 -2.86 0.74
CA LEU A 136 -4.69 -1.59 1.38
C LEU A 136 -4.54 -0.48 0.34
N GLY A 137 -5.66 0.09 -0.08
CA GLY A 137 -5.66 1.27 -0.94
C GLY A 137 -5.74 2.51 -0.09
N VAL A 138 -4.88 3.48 -0.33
CA VAL A 138 -4.88 4.74 0.40
C VAL A 138 -4.94 5.91 -0.57
N SER A 139 -5.67 6.95 -0.20
CA SER A 139 -5.80 8.15 -1.03
C SER A 139 -6.12 9.36 -0.15
N ALA A 140 -5.60 10.52 -0.54
CA ALA A 140 -5.97 11.79 0.08
C ALA A 140 -7.15 12.44 -0.67
N THR A 141 -7.51 11.94 -1.85
CA THR A 141 -8.54 12.51 -2.71
C THR A 141 -9.82 11.69 -2.60
N PRO A 142 -10.98 12.31 -2.36
CA PRO A 142 -12.24 11.59 -2.33
C PRO A 142 -12.49 10.83 -3.64
N ILE A 143 -12.88 9.56 -3.51
CA ILE A 143 -13.08 8.66 -4.66
C ILE A 143 -14.14 9.17 -5.62
N ARG A 144 -15.17 9.85 -5.10
CA ARG A 144 -16.27 10.36 -5.91
C ARG A 144 -15.86 11.31 -7.03
N TYR A 145 -14.66 11.85 -6.96
CA TYR A 145 -14.14 12.75 -8.01
C TYR A 145 -13.45 11.99 -9.14
N LEU A 146 -13.52 10.69 -9.10
CA LEU A 146 -12.82 9.83 -10.06
C LEU A 146 -13.75 9.28 -11.14
N ASP A 147 -15.01 9.57 -11.03
CA ASP A 147 -16.01 9.11 -12.00
C ASP A 147 -15.92 9.88 -13.32
#